data_54cc660b81839adb3de653eb84c9b844
#
_entry.id   54cc660b81839adb3de653eb84c9b844
#
_cell.length_a   1.000
_cell.length_b   1.000
_cell.length_c   1.000
_cell.angle_alpha   90.00
_cell.angle_beta   90.00
_cell.angle_gamma   90.00
#
_symmetry.space_group_name_H-M   'P 1'
#
loop_
_entity.id
_entity.type
_entity.pdbx_description
1 polymer ?
#
loop_
_entity_poly.entity_id
_entity_poly.type
_entity_poly.pdbx_seq_one_letter_code
_entity_poly.pdbx_strand_id
1 'polypeptide(L)'
;MHPLGRLREVEVAAVSDVKGHEINSADPIFGIEIHGLDPIPPEDAHGHPSELFWTWLGGNFNYIVLTTAALTVLFGLSLWQALLAVVVGGVAGSVVLGLCSVFGPRTGTATIVNTRAAFGLNGNFPVALVSWLSASGWVAVNSVLAVFALIELAQVAGLGNGVAVKIASVAIVLLGQVAIALFGHATVVASERIFFAVSAALIFGLLLFALPKVNWAYAGGPPLGSTPLGNWLLGLSVIFAGPISWINYASDYSRYFRRDTPSRSVIFWAFLGMLVSTLLAGLVGTVLATLVDMSNPVANLPKILPGWYLVPFLLVVIWGATANNVLNLYTAGLGLLALRITVPRWAAVCLVGAIATALTVIAVFFYNFMSLYAEWLSLTLILLCPWGAILLVDWYLRRGSYDAQALHRWGSGPYWYRSGINWPTLAVYAAGVVAAFAVANSTLWASPISTRLLGGADLSLFSGLIVTGLLYYLVAGRQIAAAAAKA
;
A
#
# COMPACT_ATOMS: atom_id res chain seq x y z
N MET A 1 -45.42 -10.81 -3.49
CA MET A 1 -44.52 -9.76 -2.90
C MET A 1 -43.14 -10.39 -2.76
N HIS A 2 -42.18 -9.90 -3.53
CA HIS A 2 -40.83 -10.47 -3.65
C HIS A 2 -39.95 -10.02 -2.47
N PRO A 3 -39.12 -10.87 -1.85
CA PRO A 3 -38.32 -10.53 -0.65
C PRO A 3 -37.32 -9.37 -0.83
N LEU A 4 -37.02 -8.97 -2.06
CA LEU A 4 -36.14 -7.84 -2.38
C LEU A 4 -36.74 -6.45 -2.08
N GLY A 5 -38.06 -6.34 -1.88
CA GLY A 5 -38.71 -5.07 -1.51
C GLY A 5 -38.45 -4.64 -0.07
N ARG A 6 -38.32 -5.59 0.86
CA ARG A 6 -38.10 -5.27 2.28
C ARG A 6 -36.66 -4.84 2.59
N LEU A 7 -35.69 -5.26 1.79
CA LEU A 7 -34.29 -4.82 1.99
C LEU A 7 -34.11 -3.35 1.58
N ARG A 8 -34.88 -2.88 0.58
CA ARG A 8 -34.84 -1.47 0.15
C ARG A 8 -35.48 -0.51 1.18
N GLU A 9 -36.53 -0.96 1.87
CA GLU A 9 -37.19 -0.14 2.90
C GLU A 9 -36.36 -0.04 4.18
N VAL A 10 -35.59 -1.07 4.54
CA VAL A 10 -34.68 -1.04 5.69
C VAL A 10 -33.44 -0.19 5.41
N GLU A 11 -32.95 -0.19 4.17
CA GLU A 11 -31.83 0.66 3.73
C GLU A 11 -32.21 2.14 3.69
N VAL A 12 -33.44 2.45 3.25
CA VAL A 12 -33.98 3.82 3.24
C VAL A 12 -34.32 4.30 4.65
N ALA A 13 -34.79 3.43 5.54
CA ALA A 13 -35.10 3.80 6.93
C ALA A 13 -33.82 4.05 7.78
N ALA A 14 -32.76 3.28 7.54
CA ALA A 14 -31.47 3.50 8.23
C ALA A 14 -30.76 4.78 7.76
N VAL A 15 -31.04 5.29 6.56
CA VAL A 15 -30.50 6.53 6.03
C VAL A 15 -31.37 7.74 6.40
N SER A 16 -32.68 7.56 6.69
CA SER A 16 -33.58 8.66 7.03
C SER A 16 -33.45 9.17 8.47
N ASP A 17 -32.97 8.34 9.38
CA ASP A 17 -32.77 8.75 10.79
C ASP A 17 -31.51 9.61 11.03
N VAL A 18 -30.65 9.75 10.03
CA VAL A 18 -29.46 10.60 10.09
C VAL A 18 -29.68 12.01 9.49
N LYS A 19 -30.83 12.27 8.87
CA LYS A 19 -31.12 13.55 8.17
C LYS A 19 -31.62 14.70 9.07
N GLY A 20 -31.41 14.63 10.37
CA GLY A 20 -31.85 15.65 11.33
C GLY A 20 -30.79 16.65 11.79
N HIS A 21 -29.57 16.63 11.28
CA HIS A 21 -28.55 17.63 11.63
C HIS A 21 -28.11 18.38 10.38
N GLU A 22 -28.27 19.71 10.40
CA GLU A 22 -27.64 20.62 9.42
C GLU A 22 -26.13 20.38 9.42
N ILE A 23 -25.63 19.75 8.35
CA ILE A 23 -24.20 19.48 8.16
C ILE A 23 -23.58 20.76 7.60
N ASN A 24 -22.87 21.49 8.45
CA ASN A 24 -21.94 22.53 8.02
C ASN A 24 -20.86 21.86 7.17
N SER A 25 -20.69 22.32 5.95
CA SER A 25 -19.88 21.81 4.85
C SER A 25 -18.37 22.01 5.03
N ALA A 26 -17.81 21.49 6.10
CA ALA A 26 -16.37 21.26 6.23
C ALA A 26 -16.22 19.97 7.03
N ASP A 27 -15.57 18.94 6.47
CA ASP A 27 -15.20 17.77 7.25
C ASP A 27 -14.44 18.25 8.48
N PRO A 28 -15.03 18.17 9.69
CA PRO A 28 -14.30 18.62 10.87
C PRO A 28 -13.09 17.70 11.03
N ILE A 29 -11.96 18.26 11.41
CA ILE A 29 -10.69 17.54 11.68
C ILE A 29 -10.91 16.31 12.60
N PHE A 30 -12.08 16.22 13.23
CA PHE A 30 -12.54 15.11 14.11
C PHE A 30 -13.85 14.46 13.62
N GLY A 31 -14.23 14.61 12.34
CA GLY A 31 -15.44 14.03 11.78
C GLY A 31 -15.23 12.61 11.27
N ILE A 32 -16.27 11.78 11.36
CA ILE A 32 -16.30 10.47 10.68
C ILE A 32 -16.65 10.74 9.23
N GLU A 33 -15.83 10.27 8.30
CA GLU A 33 -16.16 10.32 6.88
C GLU A 33 -17.47 9.58 6.61
N ILE A 34 -18.41 10.27 5.98
CA ILE A 34 -19.76 9.77 5.72
C ILE A 34 -19.93 9.23 4.29
N HIS A 35 -19.03 9.56 3.37
CA HIS A 35 -19.19 9.24 1.94
C HIS A 35 -18.86 7.79 1.60
N GLY A 36 -18.04 7.09 2.39
CA GLY A 36 -17.66 5.69 2.15
C GLY A 36 -17.19 5.45 0.70
N LEU A 37 -17.95 4.64 -0.07
CA LEU A 37 -17.69 4.39 -1.50
C LEU A 37 -18.41 5.35 -2.43
N ASP A 38 -19.34 6.19 -1.93
CA ASP A 38 -20.13 7.11 -2.75
C ASP A 38 -19.27 8.22 -3.37
N PRO A 39 -19.65 8.77 -4.52
CA PRO A 39 -18.95 9.89 -5.13
C PRO A 39 -19.01 11.13 -4.24
N ILE A 40 -17.89 11.82 -4.09
CA ILE A 40 -17.84 13.13 -3.45
C ILE A 40 -18.65 14.13 -4.29
N PRO A 41 -19.67 14.78 -3.72
CA PRO A 41 -20.44 15.82 -4.41
C PRO A 41 -19.55 17.00 -4.82
N PRO A 42 -19.84 17.68 -5.95
CA PRO A 42 -19.04 18.82 -6.41
C PRO A 42 -18.93 19.96 -5.37
N GLU A 43 -19.96 20.16 -4.57
CA GLU A 43 -20.03 21.17 -3.49
C GLU A 43 -19.10 20.84 -2.32
N ASP A 44 -18.81 19.55 -2.07
CA ASP A 44 -17.90 19.08 -1.04
C ASP A 44 -16.45 18.94 -1.54
N ALA A 45 -16.23 19.22 -2.85
CA ALA A 45 -14.89 19.17 -3.42
C ALA A 45 -14.02 20.31 -2.87
N HIS A 46 -12.92 19.95 -2.25
CA HIS A 46 -11.98 20.86 -1.60
C HIS A 46 -10.54 20.38 -1.79
N GLY A 47 -9.59 21.14 -1.27
CA GLY A 47 -8.19 20.76 -1.27
C GLY A 47 -7.42 21.20 -2.51
N HIS A 48 -6.10 21.11 -2.40
CA HIS A 48 -5.17 21.50 -3.44
C HIS A 48 -4.22 20.32 -3.77
N PRO A 49 -3.85 20.10 -5.03
CA PRO A 49 -3.01 18.96 -5.43
C PRO A 49 -1.70 18.81 -4.63
N SER A 50 -1.13 19.91 -4.13
CA SER A 50 0.07 19.87 -3.26
C SER A 50 -0.14 19.14 -1.93
N GLU A 51 -1.37 18.90 -1.51
CA GLU A 51 -1.68 18.09 -0.33
C GLU A 51 -1.24 16.65 -0.52
N LEU A 52 -1.26 16.14 -1.78
CA LEU A 52 -0.76 14.80 -2.09
C LEU A 52 0.74 14.64 -1.81
N PHE A 53 1.53 15.72 -1.89
CA PHE A 53 2.92 15.67 -1.49
C PHE A 53 3.04 15.29 -0.01
N TRP A 54 2.31 15.97 0.85
CA TRP A 54 2.36 15.71 2.29
C TRP A 54 1.72 14.37 2.66
N THR A 55 0.63 14.00 1.99
CA THR A 55 -0.03 12.70 2.18
C THR A 55 0.92 11.54 1.89
N TRP A 56 1.57 11.55 0.73
CA TRP A 56 2.46 10.46 0.34
C TRP A 56 3.82 10.53 1.03
N LEU A 57 4.31 11.74 1.33
CA LEU A 57 5.52 11.90 2.15
C LEU A 57 5.28 11.35 3.56
N GLY A 58 4.21 11.76 4.22
CA GLY A 58 3.89 11.33 5.58
C GLY A 58 3.54 9.84 5.67
N GLY A 59 2.65 9.35 4.82
CA GLY A 59 2.22 7.97 4.83
C GLY A 59 3.32 6.96 4.48
N ASN A 60 4.31 7.35 3.67
CA ASN A 60 5.40 6.46 3.26
C ASN A 60 6.73 6.70 4.01
N PHE A 61 6.92 7.82 4.72
CA PHE A 61 8.14 8.10 5.47
C PHE A 61 8.10 7.46 6.85
N ASN A 62 8.31 6.17 6.91
CA ASN A 62 8.26 5.38 8.14
C ASN A 62 9.33 4.29 8.15
N TYR A 63 9.46 3.59 9.28
CA TYR A 63 10.52 2.61 9.49
C TYR A 63 10.44 1.39 8.56
N ILE A 64 9.24 1.03 8.04
CA ILE A 64 9.12 -0.09 7.11
C ILE A 64 9.81 0.19 5.76
N VAL A 65 9.84 1.44 5.31
CA VAL A 65 10.52 1.80 4.06
C VAL A 65 12.05 1.70 4.21
N LEU A 66 12.59 2.04 5.38
CA LEU A 66 14.00 1.78 5.70
C LEU A 66 14.29 0.27 5.64
N THR A 67 13.39 -0.53 6.24
CA THR A 67 13.49 -1.99 6.25
C THR A 67 13.41 -2.57 4.83
N THR A 68 12.57 -2.00 3.95
CA THR A 68 12.51 -2.36 2.53
C THR A 68 13.85 -2.16 1.84
N ALA A 69 14.48 -1.01 2.06
CA ALA A 69 15.79 -0.72 1.46
C ALA A 69 16.89 -1.63 2.00
N ALA A 70 16.83 -2.03 3.27
CA ALA A 70 17.76 -2.98 3.85
C ALA A 70 17.74 -4.35 3.15
N LEU A 71 16.59 -4.78 2.59
CA LEU A 71 16.50 -6.02 1.79
C LEU A 71 17.48 -6.01 0.60
N THR A 72 17.74 -4.87 -0.02
CA THR A 72 18.67 -4.79 -1.17
C THR A 72 20.08 -5.22 -0.77
N VAL A 73 20.53 -4.82 0.42
CA VAL A 73 21.83 -5.21 0.98
C VAL A 73 21.81 -6.66 1.45
N LEU A 74 20.71 -7.12 2.04
CA LEU A 74 20.53 -8.53 2.42
C LEU A 74 20.52 -9.47 1.21
N PHE A 75 20.10 -9.00 0.04
CA PHE A 75 20.22 -9.73 -1.22
C PHE A 75 21.63 -9.71 -1.80
N GLY A 76 22.60 -9.11 -1.12
CA GLY A 76 24.00 -9.11 -1.47
C GLY A 76 24.45 -7.94 -2.35
N LEU A 77 23.63 -6.89 -2.52
CA LEU A 77 24.04 -5.70 -3.29
C LEU A 77 25.10 -4.90 -2.53
N SER A 78 26.05 -4.34 -3.28
CA SER A 78 26.97 -3.31 -2.76
C SER A 78 26.18 -2.04 -2.38
N LEU A 79 26.80 -1.16 -1.58
CA LEU A 79 26.18 0.11 -1.18
C LEU A 79 25.66 0.90 -2.40
N TRP A 80 26.48 1.05 -3.43
CA TRP A 80 26.13 1.84 -4.62
C TRP A 80 25.06 1.18 -5.50
N GLN A 81 25.11 -0.16 -5.61
CA GLN A 81 24.08 -0.92 -6.34
C GLN A 81 22.73 -0.81 -5.61
N ALA A 82 22.72 -0.89 -4.29
CA ALA A 82 21.52 -0.75 -3.47
C ALA A 82 20.94 0.67 -3.58
N LEU A 83 21.78 1.71 -3.47
CA LEU A 83 21.35 3.10 -3.67
C LEU A 83 20.79 3.35 -5.08
N LEU A 84 21.43 2.78 -6.10
CA LEU A 84 20.90 2.86 -7.47
C LEU A 84 19.53 2.16 -7.61
N ALA A 85 19.35 1.00 -6.97
CA ALA A 85 18.07 0.32 -6.95
C ALA A 85 16.99 1.17 -6.23
N VAL A 86 17.33 1.84 -5.12
CA VAL A 86 16.45 2.78 -4.42
C VAL A 86 16.01 3.92 -5.33
N VAL A 87 16.95 4.52 -6.08
CA VAL A 87 16.62 5.63 -6.99
C VAL A 87 15.74 5.15 -8.13
N VAL A 88 16.14 4.11 -8.85
CA VAL A 88 15.43 3.64 -10.05
C VAL A 88 14.07 3.05 -9.69
N GLY A 89 14.02 2.18 -8.69
CA GLY A 89 12.76 1.58 -8.21
C GLY A 89 11.82 2.61 -7.61
N GLY A 90 12.36 3.55 -6.83
CA GLY A 90 11.60 4.64 -6.25
C GLY A 90 10.98 5.57 -7.31
N VAL A 91 11.77 5.98 -8.32
CA VAL A 91 11.25 6.79 -9.44
C VAL A 91 10.17 6.03 -10.20
N ALA A 92 10.45 4.80 -10.62
CA ALA A 92 9.52 4.02 -11.43
C ALA A 92 8.18 3.75 -10.70
N GLY A 93 8.24 3.33 -9.43
CA GLY A 93 7.04 3.06 -8.64
C GLY A 93 6.24 4.33 -8.32
N SER A 94 6.93 5.44 -8.00
CA SER A 94 6.27 6.73 -7.73
C SER A 94 5.58 7.29 -8.97
N VAL A 95 6.11 7.07 -10.16
CA VAL A 95 5.44 7.44 -11.44
C VAL A 95 4.12 6.69 -11.57
N VAL A 96 4.11 5.38 -11.33
CA VAL A 96 2.88 4.57 -11.42
C VAL A 96 1.82 5.07 -10.42
N LEU A 97 2.20 5.33 -9.18
CA LEU A 97 1.30 5.90 -8.18
C LEU A 97 0.72 7.25 -8.62
N GLY A 98 1.59 8.16 -9.08
CA GLY A 98 1.17 9.47 -9.56
C GLY A 98 0.16 9.38 -10.70
N LEU A 99 0.42 8.49 -11.66
CA LEU A 99 -0.50 8.23 -12.78
C LEU A 99 -1.83 7.60 -12.32
N CYS A 100 -1.84 6.75 -11.29
CA CYS A 100 -3.06 6.18 -10.73
C CYS A 100 -3.87 7.20 -9.89
N SER A 101 -3.27 8.29 -9.42
CA SER A 101 -3.96 9.30 -8.61
C SER A 101 -4.92 10.20 -9.42
N VAL A 102 -4.83 10.21 -10.74
CA VAL A 102 -5.63 11.12 -11.60
C VAL A 102 -7.13 10.76 -11.67
N PHE A 103 -7.49 9.52 -11.34
CA PHE A 103 -8.88 9.08 -11.36
C PHE A 103 -9.75 9.84 -10.35
N GLY A 104 -9.20 10.13 -9.18
CA GLY A 104 -9.93 10.76 -8.08
C GLY A 104 -10.65 12.02 -8.47
N PRO A 105 -10.01 13.08 -8.98
CA PRO A 105 -10.69 14.30 -9.39
C PRO A 105 -11.71 14.09 -10.52
N ARG A 106 -11.46 13.14 -11.41
CA ARG A 106 -12.36 12.90 -12.58
C ARG A 106 -13.67 12.23 -12.18
N THR A 107 -13.64 11.36 -11.20
CA THR A 107 -14.80 10.56 -10.79
C THR A 107 -15.36 10.95 -9.42
N GLY A 108 -14.55 11.55 -8.54
CA GLY A 108 -14.87 11.81 -7.14
C GLY A 108 -14.99 10.53 -6.31
N THR A 109 -14.45 9.40 -6.80
CA THR A 109 -14.64 8.10 -6.15
C THR A 109 -13.31 7.46 -5.75
N ALA A 110 -13.39 6.51 -4.80
CA ALA A 110 -12.26 5.72 -4.35
C ALA A 110 -11.67 4.87 -5.48
N THR A 111 -10.40 4.50 -5.37
CA THR A 111 -9.69 3.71 -6.38
C THR A 111 -10.41 2.43 -6.71
N ILE A 112 -10.87 1.70 -5.70
CA ILE A 112 -11.57 0.43 -5.87
C ILE A 112 -12.91 0.57 -6.62
N VAL A 113 -13.54 1.73 -6.59
CA VAL A 113 -14.75 2.03 -7.38
C VAL A 113 -14.37 2.33 -8.82
N ASN A 114 -13.29 3.07 -9.06
CA ASN A 114 -12.81 3.41 -10.40
C ASN A 114 -12.49 2.17 -11.24
N THR A 115 -12.03 1.10 -10.62
CA THR A 115 -11.74 -0.17 -11.30
C THR A 115 -12.96 -0.82 -11.93
N ARG A 116 -14.18 -0.50 -11.47
CA ARG A 116 -15.43 -0.99 -12.06
C ARG A 116 -15.58 -0.62 -13.53
N ALA A 117 -14.96 0.47 -13.97
CA ALA A 117 -14.98 0.87 -15.37
C ALA A 117 -14.33 -0.17 -16.30
N ALA A 118 -13.24 -0.80 -15.86
CA ALA A 118 -12.53 -1.81 -16.62
C ALA A 118 -13.09 -3.22 -16.38
N PHE A 119 -13.38 -3.58 -15.13
CA PHE A 119 -13.72 -4.95 -14.73
C PHE A 119 -15.23 -5.23 -14.75
N GLY A 120 -16.06 -4.21 -14.69
CA GLY A 120 -17.51 -4.33 -14.42
C GLY A 120 -17.80 -4.31 -12.92
N LEU A 121 -19.05 -4.03 -12.56
CA LEU A 121 -19.45 -3.85 -11.15
C LEU A 121 -19.31 -5.15 -10.34
N ASN A 122 -19.72 -6.30 -10.90
CA ASN A 122 -19.53 -7.62 -10.28
C ASN A 122 -18.12 -8.18 -10.54
N GLY A 123 -17.55 -7.90 -11.74
CA GLY A 123 -16.20 -8.34 -12.11
C GLY A 123 -15.09 -7.67 -11.29
N ASN A 124 -15.42 -6.62 -10.53
CA ASN A 124 -14.51 -5.96 -9.62
C ASN A 124 -14.18 -6.77 -8.34
N PHE A 125 -14.94 -7.84 -8.07
CA PHE A 125 -14.77 -8.64 -6.85
C PHE A 125 -13.32 -9.15 -6.62
N PRO A 126 -12.62 -9.78 -7.59
CA PRO A 126 -11.25 -10.26 -7.37
C PRO A 126 -10.29 -9.13 -7.01
N VAL A 127 -10.45 -7.95 -7.63
CA VAL A 127 -9.58 -6.80 -7.39
C VAL A 127 -9.86 -6.18 -6.01
N ALA A 128 -11.14 -6.13 -5.61
CA ALA A 128 -11.54 -5.71 -4.26
C ALA A 128 -10.98 -6.66 -3.19
N LEU A 129 -10.99 -7.97 -3.46
CA LEU A 129 -10.37 -8.96 -2.57
C LEU A 129 -8.86 -8.74 -2.44
N VAL A 130 -8.16 -8.50 -3.55
CA VAL A 130 -6.72 -8.18 -3.54
C VAL A 130 -6.44 -6.91 -2.75
N SER A 131 -7.24 -5.85 -2.92
CA SER A 131 -7.10 -4.61 -2.16
C SER A 131 -7.30 -4.85 -0.66
N TRP A 132 -8.32 -5.61 -0.28
CA TRP A 132 -8.59 -5.96 1.12
C TRP A 132 -7.48 -6.80 1.74
N LEU A 133 -6.99 -7.83 1.02
CA LEU A 133 -5.87 -8.67 1.45
C LEU A 133 -4.59 -7.83 1.58
N SER A 134 -4.34 -6.92 0.63
CA SER A 134 -3.20 -6.01 0.66
C SER A 134 -3.22 -5.14 1.92
N ALA A 135 -4.34 -4.48 2.20
CA ALA A 135 -4.49 -3.69 3.42
C ALA A 135 -4.28 -4.52 4.69
N SER A 136 -4.90 -5.72 4.76
CA SER A 136 -4.77 -6.62 5.91
C SER A 136 -3.33 -7.11 6.13
N GLY A 137 -2.61 -7.43 5.06
CA GLY A 137 -1.21 -7.85 5.13
C GLY A 137 -0.29 -6.72 5.59
N TRP A 138 -0.52 -5.49 5.14
CA TRP A 138 0.25 -4.34 5.62
C TRP A 138 0.00 -4.06 7.10
N VAL A 139 -1.21 -4.32 7.64
CA VAL A 139 -1.45 -4.29 9.10
C VAL A 139 -0.53 -5.26 9.81
N ALA A 140 -0.38 -6.49 9.32
CA ALA A 140 0.51 -7.47 9.93
C ALA A 140 1.98 -7.04 9.85
N VAL A 141 2.46 -6.62 8.67
CA VAL A 141 3.86 -6.20 8.44
C VAL A 141 4.26 -5.06 9.39
N ASN A 142 3.45 -4.02 9.50
CA ASN A 142 3.72 -2.91 10.41
C ASN A 142 3.64 -3.35 11.89
N SER A 143 2.70 -4.24 12.23
CA SER A 143 2.57 -4.75 13.60
C SER A 143 3.80 -5.53 14.05
N VAL A 144 4.43 -6.32 13.16
CA VAL A 144 5.68 -7.03 13.47
C VAL A 144 6.79 -6.06 13.86
N LEU A 145 6.95 -4.95 13.13
CA LEU A 145 7.95 -3.93 13.47
C LEU A 145 7.68 -3.27 14.81
N ALA A 146 6.42 -2.95 15.10
CA ALA A 146 6.04 -2.41 16.41
C ALA A 146 6.30 -3.40 17.53
N VAL A 147 6.03 -4.69 17.31
CA VAL A 147 6.31 -5.77 18.28
C VAL A 147 7.81 -5.90 18.53
N PHE A 148 8.64 -5.88 17.48
CA PHE A 148 10.10 -5.93 17.65
C PHE A 148 10.62 -4.72 18.40
N ALA A 149 10.10 -3.51 18.11
CA ALA A 149 10.47 -2.29 18.83
C ALA A 149 10.04 -2.36 20.31
N LEU A 150 8.89 -2.93 20.62
CA LEU A 150 8.43 -3.10 22.01
C LEU A 150 9.25 -4.16 22.76
N ILE A 151 9.65 -5.25 22.10
CA ILE A 151 10.55 -6.24 22.67
C ILE A 151 11.91 -5.61 23.00
N GLU A 152 12.44 -4.78 22.10
CA GLU A 152 13.71 -4.07 22.34
C GLU A 152 13.61 -3.07 23.50
N LEU A 153 12.49 -2.33 23.59
CA LEU A 153 12.22 -1.49 24.77
C LEU A 153 12.17 -2.31 26.07
N ALA A 154 11.56 -3.49 26.05
CA ALA A 154 11.54 -4.38 27.20
C ALA A 154 12.94 -4.86 27.59
N GLN A 155 13.81 -5.13 26.61
CA GLN A 155 15.22 -5.47 26.88
C GLN A 155 15.97 -4.29 27.52
N VAL A 156 15.79 -3.07 27.00
CA VAL A 156 16.37 -1.84 27.57
C VAL A 156 15.88 -1.63 29.02
N ALA A 157 14.63 -1.98 29.31
CA ALA A 157 14.05 -1.92 30.65
C ALA A 157 14.47 -3.07 31.57
N GLY A 158 15.31 -4.01 31.13
CA GLY A 158 15.78 -5.15 31.92
C GLY A 158 14.80 -6.33 32.02
N LEU A 159 13.71 -6.33 31.25
CA LEU A 159 12.70 -7.41 31.24
C LEU A 159 13.10 -8.59 30.35
N GLY A 160 14.19 -8.43 29.56
CA GLY A 160 14.66 -9.44 28.61
C GLY A 160 13.79 -9.60 27.38
N ASN A 161 13.97 -10.71 26.63
CA ASN A 161 13.27 -11.00 25.37
C ASN A 161 12.67 -12.41 25.34
N GLY A 162 12.36 -12.99 26.51
CA GLY A 162 11.77 -14.30 26.63
C GLY A 162 10.38 -14.41 26.00
N VAL A 163 9.86 -15.64 25.92
CA VAL A 163 8.55 -15.93 25.29
C VAL A 163 7.42 -15.10 25.91
N ALA A 164 7.42 -14.90 27.23
CA ALA A 164 6.41 -14.10 27.91
C ALA A 164 6.43 -12.63 27.44
N VAL A 165 7.62 -12.03 27.26
CA VAL A 165 7.78 -10.66 26.73
C VAL A 165 7.29 -10.58 25.29
N LYS A 166 7.59 -11.57 24.45
CA LYS A 166 7.10 -11.62 23.06
C LYS A 166 5.58 -11.69 23.00
N ILE A 167 4.95 -12.57 23.79
CA ILE A 167 3.48 -12.69 23.85
C ILE A 167 2.86 -11.39 24.33
N ALA A 168 3.38 -10.80 25.42
CA ALA A 168 2.89 -9.52 25.93
C ALA A 168 3.03 -8.40 24.90
N SER A 169 4.14 -8.33 24.18
CA SER A 169 4.39 -7.34 23.13
C SER A 169 3.40 -7.48 21.97
N VAL A 170 3.13 -8.70 21.50
CA VAL A 170 2.11 -8.97 20.48
C VAL A 170 0.74 -8.51 20.97
N ALA A 171 0.35 -8.91 22.19
CA ALA A 171 -0.95 -8.53 22.74
C ALA A 171 -1.12 -6.99 22.88
N ILE A 172 -0.12 -6.32 23.46
CA ILE A 172 -0.15 -4.85 23.66
C ILE A 172 -0.26 -4.12 22.33
N VAL A 173 0.57 -4.49 21.33
CA VAL A 173 0.59 -3.81 20.03
C VAL A 173 -0.73 -4.03 19.29
N LEU A 174 -1.17 -5.27 19.14
CA LEU A 174 -2.37 -5.57 18.33
C LEU A 174 -3.65 -5.07 18.99
N LEU A 175 -3.81 -5.27 20.29
CA LEU A 175 -4.97 -4.74 21.02
C LEU A 175 -4.98 -3.21 21.02
N GLY A 176 -3.80 -2.58 21.20
CA GLY A 176 -3.68 -1.12 21.11
C GLY A 176 -4.05 -0.59 19.74
N GLN A 177 -3.56 -1.19 18.66
CA GLN A 177 -3.87 -0.78 17.29
C GLN A 177 -5.36 -0.95 16.96
N VAL A 178 -5.96 -2.09 17.32
CA VAL A 178 -7.40 -2.33 17.15
C VAL A 178 -8.22 -1.31 17.97
N ALA A 179 -7.86 -1.07 19.22
CA ALA A 179 -8.55 -0.09 20.06
C ALA A 179 -8.48 1.33 19.46
N ILE A 180 -7.29 1.77 19.01
CA ILE A 180 -7.13 3.08 18.37
C ILE A 180 -7.94 3.15 17.06
N ALA A 181 -7.96 2.10 16.26
CA ALA A 181 -8.76 2.06 15.03
C ALA A 181 -10.27 2.12 15.28
N LEU A 182 -10.74 1.55 16.40
CA LEU A 182 -12.16 1.59 16.79
C LEU A 182 -12.59 2.96 17.35
N PHE A 183 -11.74 3.57 18.17
CA PHE A 183 -12.13 4.75 18.97
C PHE A 183 -11.41 6.04 18.62
N GLY A 184 -10.31 6.00 17.88
CA GLY A 184 -9.38 7.11 17.77
C GLY A 184 -8.98 7.57 16.37
N HIS A 185 -9.69 7.17 15.30
CA HIS A 185 -9.31 7.54 13.91
C HIS A 185 -9.03 9.04 13.75
N ALA A 186 -9.93 9.88 14.24
CA ALA A 186 -9.79 11.33 14.17
C ALA A 186 -8.57 11.87 14.93
N THR A 187 -8.25 11.27 16.07
CA THR A 187 -7.08 11.66 16.88
C THR A 187 -5.78 11.31 16.19
N VAL A 188 -5.73 10.17 15.51
CA VAL A 188 -4.53 9.73 14.75
C VAL A 188 -4.29 10.65 13.57
N VAL A 189 -5.31 10.95 12.75
CA VAL A 189 -5.19 11.88 11.62
C VAL A 189 -4.74 13.27 12.07
N ALA A 190 -5.28 13.78 13.18
CA ALA A 190 -4.85 15.08 13.72
C ALA A 190 -3.42 15.06 14.25
N SER A 191 -2.95 13.93 14.78
CA SER A 191 -1.58 13.79 15.28
C SER A 191 -0.53 13.51 14.19
N GLU A 192 -0.94 13.09 13.00
CA GLU A 192 -0.03 12.69 11.90
C GLU A 192 0.97 13.78 11.52
N ARG A 193 0.57 15.04 11.48
CA ARG A 193 1.49 16.14 11.13
C ARG A 193 2.62 16.32 12.14
N ILE A 194 2.30 16.34 13.43
CA ILE A 194 3.30 16.44 14.51
C ILE A 194 4.17 15.21 14.48
N PHE A 195 3.54 14.07 14.28
CA PHE A 195 4.18 12.78 14.30
C PHE A 195 5.16 12.62 13.13
N PHE A 196 4.76 13.03 11.92
CA PHE A 196 5.67 13.07 10.77
C PHE A 196 6.92 13.89 11.07
N ALA A 197 6.77 15.08 11.65
CA ALA A 197 7.92 15.94 11.98
C ALA A 197 8.87 15.27 12.99
N VAL A 198 8.33 14.64 14.04
CA VAL A 198 9.11 13.90 15.04
C VAL A 198 9.77 12.67 14.42
N SER A 199 9.04 11.88 13.62
CA SER A 199 9.58 10.71 12.92
C SER A 199 10.69 11.10 11.97
N ALA A 200 10.49 12.17 11.18
CA ALA A 200 11.49 12.67 10.25
C ALA A 200 12.77 13.13 10.99
N ALA A 201 12.62 13.86 12.09
CA ALA A 201 13.75 14.29 12.89
C ALA A 201 14.55 13.10 13.48
N LEU A 202 13.85 12.08 13.99
CA LEU A 202 14.49 10.90 14.57
C LEU A 202 15.09 9.96 13.50
N ILE A 203 14.44 9.78 12.36
CA ILE A 203 15.02 9.03 11.25
C ILE A 203 16.25 9.75 10.67
N PHE A 204 16.17 11.06 10.54
CA PHE A 204 17.32 11.85 10.09
C PHE A 204 18.47 11.82 11.11
N GLY A 205 18.16 11.92 12.40
CA GLY A 205 19.14 11.77 13.47
C GLY A 205 19.80 10.38 13.48
N LEU A 206 19.05 9.33 13.20
CA LEU A 206 19.61 7.99 13.01
C LEU A 206 20.67 7.96 11.89
N LEU A 207 20.40 8.66 10.77
CA LEU A 207 21.39 8.81 9.70
C LEU A 207 22.64 9.53 10.17
N LEU A 208 22.53 10.58 11.00
CA LEU A 208 23.67 11.31 11.54
C LEU A 208 24.56 10.42 12.42
N PHE A 209 23.98 9.51 13.20
CA PHE A 209 24.76 8.53 13.97
C PHE A 209 25.39 7.43 13.10
N ALA A 210 24.75 7.10 11.99
CA ALA A 210 25.23 6.07 11.06
C ALA A 210 26.34 6.59 10.13
N LEU A 211 26.26 7.82 9.62
CA LEU A 211 27.15 8.38 8.61
C LEU A 211 28.65 8.28 8.95
N PRO A 212 29.12 8.58 10.20
CA PRO A 212 30.53 8.45 10.53
C PRO A 212 31.07 7.02 10.50
N LYS A 213 30.17 6.03 10.50
CA LYS A 213 30.50 4.59 10.54
C LYS A 213 30.38 3.93 9.17
N VAL A 214 29.90 4.64 8.15
CA VAL A 214 29.60 4.08 6.81
C VAL A 214 30.85 3.53 6.16
N ASN A 215 30.77 2.30 5.71
CA ASN A 215 31.76 1.72 4.81
C ASN A 215 31.38 2.05 3.35
N TRP A 216 31.90 3.15 2.85
CA TRP A 216 31.64 3.59 1.47
C TRP A 216 32.12 2.60 0.40
N ALA A 217 33.05 1.70 0.76
CA ALA A 217 33.57 0.64 -0.10
C ALA A 217 32.85 -0.70 0.13
N TYR A 218 31.69 -0.72 0.80
CA TYR A 218 30.93 -1.95 1.02
C TYR A 218 30.62 -2.64 -0.31
N ALA A 219 31.21 -3.81 -0.52
CA ALA A 219 31.17 -4.53 -1.79
C ALA A 219 29.95 -5.44 -1.98
N GLY A 220 29.11 -5.60 -0.95
CA GLY A 220 27.99 -6.52 -0.93
C GLY A 220 28.29 -7.83 -0.18
N GLY A 221 27.24 -8.58 0.08
CA GLY A 221 27.29 -9.92 0.68
C GLY A 221 27.13 -11.05 -0.36
N PRO A 222 26.86 -12.28 0.09
CA PRO A 222 26.52 -13.37 -0.81
C PRO A 222 25.26 -13.03 -1.62
N PRO A 223 25.33 -13.11 -2.97
CA PRO A 223 24.20 -12.75 -3.81
C PRO A 223 23.08 -13.80 -3.72
N LEU A 224 21.83 -13.35 -3.76
CA LEU A 224 20.66 -14.21 -3.86
C LEU A 224 20.42 -14.65 -5.32
N GLY A 225 20.66 -13.74 -6.29
CA GLY A 225 20.61 -14.05 -7.72
C GLY A 225 21.92 -14.66 -8.24
N SER A 226 21.84 -15.44 -9.31
CA SER A 226 23.02 -16.11 -9.91
C SER A 226 23.85 -15.22 -10.81
N THR A 227 23.34 -14.06 -11.20
CA THR A 227 24.07 -13.06 -12.00
C THR A 227 24.00 -11.68 -11.33
N PRO A 228 25.00 -10.80 -11.53
CA PRO A 228 24.98 -9.44 -10.97
C PRO A 228 23.75 -8.65 -11.37
N LEU A 229 23.31 -8.73 -12.63
CA LEU A 229 22.08 -8.07 -13.10
C LEU A 229 20.83 -8.68 -12.47
N GLY A 230 20.75 -10.02 -12.40
CA GLY A 230 19.63 -10.73 -11.78
C GLY A 230 19.48 -10.34 -10.30
N ASN A 231 20.59 -10.27 -9.59
CA ASN A 231 20.62 -9.86 -8.20
C ASN A 231 20.19 -8.39 -8.02
N TRP A 232 20.63 -7.49 -8.91
CA TRP A 232 20.23 -6.09 -8.87
C TRP A 232 18.75 -5.91 -9.19
N LEU A 233 18.19 -6.67 -10.13
CA LEU A 233 16.76 -6.66 -10.45
C LEU A 233 15.88 -7.14 -9.28
N LEU A 234 16.35 -8.10 -8.47
CA LEU A 234 15.72 -8.46 -7.20
C LEU A 234 15.62 -7.24 -6.26
N GLY A 235 16.74 -6.54 -6.06
CA GLY A 235 16.78 -5.33 -5.24
C GLY A 235 15.87 -4.23 -5.79
N LEU A 236 15.85 -4.04 -7.12
CA LEU A 236 14.96 -3.08 -7.79
C LEU A 236 13.49 -3.42 -7.54
N SER A 237 13.11 -4.69 -7.66
CA SER A 237 11.73 -5.16 -7.50
C SER A 237 11.18 -4.87 -6.11
N VAL A 238 11.95 -5.14 -5.05
CA VAL A 238 11.49 -4.87 -3.67
C VAL A 238 11.33 -3.36 -3.40
N ILE A 239 12.19 -2.51 -3.96
CA ILE A 239 12.03 -1.06 -3.84
C ILE A 239 10.79 -0.58 -4.60
N PHE A 240 10.59 -1.06 -5.82
CA PHE A 240 9.41 -0.72 -6.62
C PHE A 240 8.10 -1.17 -5.94
N ALA A 241 8.13 -2.32 -5.23
CA ALA A 241 6.98 -2.84 -4.51
C ALA A 241 6.45 -1.90 -3.42
N GLY A 242 7.29 -1.07 -2.82
CA GLY A 242 6.88 -0.05 -1.86
C GLY A 242 5.85 0.92 -2.46
N PRO A 243 6.22 1.79 -3.40
CA PRO A 243 5.29 2.74 -4.03
C PRO A 243 4.10 2.09 -4.73
N ILE A 244 4.28 0.93 -5.42
CA ILE A 244 3.17 0.27 -6.12
C ILE A 244 2.13 -0.27 -5.14
N SER A 245 2.50 -0.61 -3.93
CA SER A 245 1.56 -1.08 -2.90
C SER A 245 0.50 -0.04 -2.52
N TRP A 246 0.73 1.22 -2.86
CA TRP A 246 -0.18 2.32 -2.58
C TRP A 246 -1.15 2.63 -3.73
N ILE A 247 -1.06 1.97 -4.89
CA ILE A 247 -1.95 2.29 -6.03
C ILE A 247 -3.43 2.04 -5.74
N ASN A 248 -3.75 1.08 -4.88
CA ASN A 248 -5.12 0.79 -4.46
C ASN A 248 -5.74 1.90 -3.58
N TYR A 249 -4.93 2.86 -3.11
CA TYR A 249 -5.34 4.05 -2.35
C TYR A 249 -5.18 5.34 -3.18
N ALA A 250 -4.64 5.27 -4.38
CA ALA A 250 -4.18 6.44 -5.14
C ALA A 250 -5.27 7.51 -5.34
N SER A 251 -6.52 7.10 -5.59
CA SER A 251 -7.65 8.01 -5.75
C SER A 251 -8.36 8.37 -4.45
N ASP A 252 -8.15 7.62 -3.37
CA ASP A 252 -8.87 7.79 -2.12
C ASP A 252 -8.60 9.15 -1.48
N TYR A 253 -7.41 9.71 -1.71
CA TYR A 253 -7.02 11.04 -1.24
C TYR A 253 -7.25 12.14 -2.29
N SER A 254 -7.17 11.82 -3.59
CA SER A 254 -7.37 12.81 -4.65
C SER A 254 -8.83 13.02 -5.04
N ARG A 255 -9.78 12.17 -4.60
CA ARG A 255 -11.20 12.23 -4.95
C ARG A 255 -11.91 13.50 -4.44
N TYR A 256 -11.34 14.15 -3.45
CA TYR A 256 -11.85 15.39 -2.87
C TYR A 256 -11.50 16.63 -3.70
N PHE A 257 -10.60 16.53 -4.69
CA PHE A 257 -10.24 17.67 -5.50
C PHE A 257 -11.32 17.97 -6.54
N ARG A 258 -11.37 19.24 -6.95
CA ARG A 258 -12.29 19.71 -7.98
C ARG A 258 -12.11 18.95 -9.29
N ARG A 259 -13.20 18.76 -10.03
CA ARG A 259 -13.21 18.02 -11.33
C ARG A 259 -12.31 18.62 -12.38
N ASP A 260 -12.10 19.95 -12.35
CA ASP A 260 -11.26 20.71 -13.27
C ASP A 260 -9.77 20.70 -12.90
N THR A 261 -9.39 20.07 -11.79
CA THR A 261 -8.00 19.97 -11.35
C THR A 261 -7.11 19.37 -12.44
N PRO A 262 -5.99 20.06 -12.81
CA PRO A 262 -5.10 19.58 -13.86
C PRO A 262 -4.45 18.26 -13.50
N SER A 263 -4.60 17.24 -14.35
CA SER A 263 -4.01 15.90 -14.12
C SER A 263 -2.49 15.95 -13.90
N ARG A 264 -1.79 16.86 -14.61
CA ARG A 264 -0.33 17.04 -14.44
C ARG A 264 0.05 17.44 -13.02
N SER A 265 -0.76 18.30 -12.38
CA SER A 265 -0.52 18.73 -10.99
C SER A 265 -0.74 17.57 -10.01
N VAL A 266 -1.79 16.78 -10.20
CA VAL A 266 -2.06 15.59 -9.39
C VAL A 266 -0.91 14.59 -9.50
N ILE A 267 -0.49 14.26 -10.73
CA ILE A 267 0.65 13.35 -10.98
C ILE A 267 1.90 13.87 -10.31
N PHE A 268 2.25 15.14 -10.52
CA PHE A 268 3.49 15.72 -10.03
C PHE A 268 3.58 15.67 -8.50
N TRP A 269 2.53 16.10 -7.80
CA TRP A 269 2.58 16.17 -6.34
C TRP A 269 2.52 14.78 -5.68
N ALA A 270 1.73 13.85 -6.23
CA ALA A 270 1.72 12.47 -5.76
C ALA A 270 3.07 11.77 -6.00
N PHE A 271 3.62 11.90 -7.21
CA PHE A 271 4.95 11.41 -7.56
C PHE A 271 6.03 11.96 -6.63
N LEU A 272 6.07 13.29 -6.45
CA LEU A 272 7.12 13.95 -5.68
C LEU A 272 7.08 13.53 -4.19
N GLY A 273 5.89 13.48 -3.59
CA GLY A 273 5.75 13.06 -2.18
C GLY A 273 6.21 11.63 -1.96
N MET A 274 5.80 10.71 -2.82
CA MET A 274 6.19 9.30 -2.77
C MET A 274 7.70 9.13 -3.03
N LEU A 275 8.24 9.82 -4.04
CA LEU A 275 9.66 9.72 -4.39
C LEU A 275 10.54 10.23 -3.26
N VAL A 276 10.25 11.43 -2.72
CA VAL A 276 11.07 12.02 -1.65
C VAL A 276 11.10 11.13 -0.42
N SER A 277 9.95 10.58 -0.01
CA SER A 277 9.91 9.65 1.13
C SER A 277 10.71 8.39 0.86
N THR A 278 10.57 7.79 -0.33
CA THR A 278 11.27 6.56 -0.71
C THR A 278 12.78 6.78 -0.76
N LEU A 279 13.24 7.91 -1.33
CA LEU A 279 14.68 8.21 -1.42
C LEU A 279 15.29 8.48 -0.05
N LEU A 280 14.64 9.28 0.79
CA LEU A 280 15.18 9.62 2.12
C LEU A 280 15.20 8.39 3.03
N ALA A 281 14.10 7.68 3.16
CA ALA A 281 14.02 6.48 3.98
C ALA A 281 14.90 5.36 3.39
N GLY A 282 14.93 5.22 2.06
CA GLY A 282 15.75 4.25 1.36
C GLY A 282 17.25 4.47 1.56
N LEU A 283 17.72 5.72 1.52
CA LEU A 283 19.11 6.07 1.86
C LEU A 283 19.46 5.59 3.27
N VAL A 284 18.64 5.94 4.25
CA VAL A 284 18.89 5.58 5.65
C VAL A 284 18.92 4.06 5.83
N GLY A 285 17.94 3.36 5.28
CA GLY A 285 17.85 1.88 5.37
C GLY A 285 19.01 1.17 4.70
N THR A 286 19.43 1.62 3.53
CA THR A 286 20.61 1.08 2.82
C THR A 286 21.88 1.27 3.63
N VAL A 287 22.10 2.48 4.14
CA VAL A 287 23.29 2.79 4.98
C VAL A 287 23.31 1.91 6.23
N LEU A 288 22.19 1.80 6.94
CA LEU A 288 22.09 0.95 8.14
C LEU A 288 22.43 -0.51 7.86
N ALA A 289 21.91 -1.05 6.77
CA ALA A 289 22.12 -2.45 6.41
C ALA A 289 23.59 -2.77 6.06
N THR A 290 24.41 -1.78 5.73
CA THR A 290 25.87 -1.97 5.56
C THR A 290 26.63 -1.96 6.88
N LEU A 291 26.01 -1.52 7.98
CA LEU A 291 26.66 -1.36 9.29
C LEU A 291 26.28 -2.46 10.27
N VAL A 292 25.04 -2.94 10.21
CA VAL A 292 24.51 -3.94 11.12
C VAL A 292 23.66 -4.96 10.36
N ASP A 293 23.58 -6.16 10.93
CA ASP A 293 22.68 -7.18 10.41
C ASP A 293 21.23 -6.75 10.63
N MET A 294 20.52 -6.57 9.52
CA MET A 294 19.11 -6.17 9.44
C MET A 294 18.16 -7.36 9.28
N SER A 295 18.62 -8.60 9.48
CA SER A 295 17.75 -9.79 9.50
C SER A 295 16.65 -9.70 10.59
N ASN A 296 16.97 -9.03 11.70
CA ASN A 296 16.00 -8.42 12.61
C ASN A 296 16.20 -6.90 12.55
N PRO A 297 15.27 -6.14 11.95
CA PRO A 297 15.50 -4.74 11.62
C PRO A 297 15.63 -3.82 12.86
N VAL A 298 15.32 -4.28 14.04
CA VAL A 298 15.34 -3.46 15.28
C VAL A 298 16.44 -3.88 16.24
N ALA A 299 16.69 -5.17 16.39
CA ALA A 299 17.54 -5.75 17.47
C ALA A 299 19.01 -5.28 17.45
N ASN A 300 19.51 -4.82 16.30
CA ASN A 300 20.89 -4.35 16.18
C ASN A 300 21.06 -2.83 16.25
N LEU A 301 19.97 -2.06 16.40
CA LEU A 301 20.02 -0.59 16.54
C LEU A 301 20.82 -0.11 17.76
N PRO A 302 20.84 -0.81 18.92
CA PRO A 302 21.67 -0.43 20.05
C PRO A 302 23.17 -0.36 19.74
N LYS A 303 23.66 -1.03 18.69
CA LYS A 303 25.07 -0.97 18.24
C LYS A 303 25.41 0.36 17.57
N ILE A 304 24.43 1.08 17.09
CA ILE A 304 24.59 2.36 16.37
C ILE A 304 24.15 3.53 17.24
N LEU A 305 23.01 3.41 17.93
CA LEU A 305 22.37 4.48 18.66
C LEU A 305 22.76 4.51 20.12
N PRO A 306 23.04 5.68 20.69
CA PRO A 306 23.21 5.83 22.13
C PRO A 306 21.87 5.58 22.85
N GLY A 307 21.92 5.07 24.09
CA GLY A 307 20.73 4.67 24.85
C GLY A 307 19.67 5.77 24.99
N TRP A 308 20.09 7.02 25.19
CA TRP A 308 19.17 8.17 25.27
C TRP A 308 18.40 8.44 23.98
N TYR A 309 18.95 8.05 22.82
CA TYR A 309 18.30 8.21 21.52
C TYR A 309 17.48 6.99 21.13
N LEU A 310 17.94 5.81 21.53
CA LEU A 310 17.28 4.53 21.19
C LEU A 310 15.84 4.49 21.68
N VAL A 311 15.57 4.87 22.93
CA VAL A 311 14.21 4.79 23.50
C VAL A 311 13.21 5.69 22.76
N PRO A 312 13.44 7.00 22.55
CA PRO A 312 12.57 7.84 21.73
C PRO A 312 12.40 7.29 20.31
N PHE A 313 13.46 6.75 19.71
CA PHE A 313 13.40 6.19 18.36
C PHE A 313 12.47 4.95 18.30
N LEU A 314 12.60 4.02 19.24
CA LEU A 314 11.74 2.84 19.30
C LEU A 314 10.26 3.19 19.53
N LEU A 315 9.98 4.20 20.36
CA LEU A 315 8.62 4.72 20.55
C LEU A 315 8.05 5.26 19.23
N VAL A 316 8.87 5.96 18.43
CA VAL A 316 8.47 6.45 17.11
C VAL A 316 8.22 5.30 16.13
N VAL A 317 9.01 4.23 16.16
CA VAL A 317 8.75 3.04 15.34
C VAL A 317 7.40 2.42 15.69
N ILE A 318 7.09 2.24 16.97
CA ILE A 318 5.80 1.69 17.43
C ILE A 318 4.63 2.57 16.98
N TRP A 319 4.76 3.87 17.20
CA TRP A 319 3.70 4.81 16.84
C TRP A 319 3.53 4.92 15.33
N GLY A 320 4.60 5.06 14.54
CA GLY A 320 4.54 5.14 13.08
C GLY A 320 3.87 3.91 12.47
N ALA A 321 4.19 2.72 12.97
CA ALA A 321 3.52 1.49 12.59
C ALA A 321 2.02 1.51 12.96
N THR A 322 1.68 2.06 14.13
CA THR A 322 0.30 2.16 14.60
C THR A 322 -0.51 3.17 13.76
N ALA A 323 0.04 4.35 13.50
CA ALA A 323 -0.59 5.37 12.66
C ALA A 323 -0.86 4.84 11.24
N ASN A 324 0.13 4.20 10.62
CA ASN A 324 -0.02 3.58 9.30
C ASN A 324 -1.10 2.48 9.32
N ASN A 325 -1.19 1.70 10.38
CA ASN A 325 -2.20 0.64 10.51
C ASN A 325 -3.62 1.15 10.67
N VAL A 326 -3.83 2.34 11.23
CA VAL A 326 -5.16 2.95 11.26
C VAL A 326 -5.65 3.24 9.83
N LEU A 327 -4.78 3.74 8.95
CA LEU A 327 -5.10 3.95 7.53
C LEU A 327 -5.39 2.62 6.82
N ASN A 328 -4.57 1.60 7.04
CA ASN A 328 -4.78 0.28 6.46
C ASN A 328 -6.08 -0.37 6.93
N LEU A 329 -6.44 -0.26 8.21
CA LEU A 329 -7.68 -0.76 8.77
C LEU A 329 -8.91 -0.03 8.20
N TYR A 330 -8.78 1.29 7.98
CA TYR A 330 -9.81 2.07 7.31
C TYR A 330 -10.05 1.57 5.86
N THR A 331 -8.99 1.43 5.07
CA THR A 331 -9.08 0.95 3.69
C THR A 331 -9.54 -0.51 3.61
N ALA A 332 -9.14 -1.35 4.57
CA ALA A 332 -9.67 -2.71 4.66
C ALA A 332 -11.19 -2.70 4.88
N GLY A 333 -11.71 -1.74 5.65
CA GLY A 333 -13.15 -1.52 5.78
C GLY A 333 -13.83 -1.18 4.45
N LEU A 334 -13.27 -0.23 3.68
CA LEU A 334 -13.76 0.09 2.34
C LEU A 334 -13.68 -1.11 1.38
N GLY A 335 -12.64 -1.92 1.49
CA GLY A 335 -12.48 -3.16 0.73
C GLY A 335 -13.61 -4.15 1.00
N LEU A 336 -14.03 -4.34 2.24
CA LEU A 336 -15.17 -5.20 2.60
C LEU A 336 -16.49 -4.68 2.03
N LEU A 337 -16.73 -3.37 2.08
CA LEU A 337 -17.89 -2.76 1.43
C LEU A 337 -17.87 -2.99 -0.08
N ALA A 338 -16.70 -2.90 -0.72
CA ALA A 338 -16.54 -3.18 -2.15
C ALA A 338 -16.78 -4.65 -2.49
N LEU A 339 -16.50 -5.57 -1.56
CA LEU A 339 -16.83 -7.00 -1.63
C LEU A 339 -18.29 -7.29 -1.30
N ARG A 340 -19.10 -6.26 -0.99
CA ARG A 340 -20.51 -6.38 -0.56
C ARG A 340 -20.71 -7.18 0.74
N ILE A 341 -19.71 -7.23 1.57
CA ILE A 341 -19.79 -7.82 2.90
C ILE A 341 -20.25 -6.71 3.85
N THR A 342 -21.55 -6.68 4.15
CA THR A 342 -22.16 -5.69 5.03
C THR A 342 -21.98 -6.12 6.49
N VAL A 343 -20.82 -5.85 7.04
CA VAL A 343 -20.54 -6.04 8.47
C VAL A 343 -20.38 -4.66 9.14
N PRO A 344 -20.76 -4.51 10.41
CA PRO A 344 -20.51 -3.27 11.11
C PRO A 344 -19.00 -2.99 11.18
N ARG A 345 -18.62 -1.70 11.16
CA ARG A 345 -17.22 -1.27 11.12
C ARG A 345 -16.35 -1.95 12.18
N TRP A 346 -16.85 -2.07 13.40
CA TRP A 346 -16.10 -2.72 14.47
C TRP A 346 -15.75 -4.19 14.15
N ALA A 347 -16.68 -4.93 13.53
CA ALA A 347 -16.45 -6.33 13.16
C ALA A 347 -15.41 -6.45 12.03
N ALA A 348 -15.42 -5.52 11.05
CA ALA A 348 -14.41 -5.44 10.01
C ALA A 348 -13.01 -5.19 10.60
N VAL A 349 -12.88 -4.24 11.52
CA VAL A 349 -11.62 -3.94 12.21
C VAL A 349 -11.14 -5.13 13.02
N CYS A 350 -12.03 -5.79 13.78
CA CYS A 350 -11.67 -6.99 14.56
C CYS A 350 -11.26 -8.16 13.67
N LEU A 351 -11.91 -8.38 12.53
CA LEU A 351 -11.55 -9.44 11.58
C LEU A 351 -10.13 -9.22 11.03
N VAL A 352 -9.84 -8.01 10.56
CA VAL A 352 -8.50 -7.67 10.05
C VAL A 352 -7.47 -7.73 11.18
N GLY A 353 -7.81 -7.27 12.37
CA GLY A 353 -6.97 -7.37 13.56
C GLY A 353 -6.64 -8.83 13.93
N ALA A 354 -7.61 -9.73 13.85
CA ALA A 354 -7.40 -11.16 14.10
C ALA A 354 -6.45 -11.80 13.05
N ILE A 355 -6.65 -11.49 11.77
CA ILE A 355 -5.76 -11.95 10.69
C ILE A 355 -4.34 -11.39 10.90
N ALA A 356 -4.22 -10.10 11.17
CA ALA A 356 -2.93 -9.48 11.44
C ALA A 356 -2.24 -10.08 12.67
N THR A 357 -3.00 -10.42 13.72
CA THR A 357 -2.47 -11.10 14.91
C THR A 357 -1.88 -12.47 14.55
N ALA A 358 -2.61 -13.29 13.79
CA ALA A 358 -2.14 -14.61 13.36
C ALA A 358 -0.85 -14.51 12.55
N LEU A 359 -0.81 -13.60 11.56
CA LEU A 359 0.38 -13.37 10.73
C LEU A 359 1.57 -12.81 11.54
N THR A 360 1.31 -11.91 12.48
CA THR A 360 2.33 -11.36 13.38
C THR A 360 2.93 -12.45 14.28
N VAL A 361 2.10 -13.33 14.85
CA VAL A 361 2.56 -14.48 15.64
C VAL A 361 3.45 -15.39 14.79
N ILE A 362 3.04 -15.69 13.56
CA ILE A 362 3.85 -16.51 12.63
C ILE A 362 5.21 -15.85 12.39
N ALA A 363 5.25 -14.57 12.12
CA ALA A 363 6.50 -13.85 11.83
C ALA A 363 7.41 -13.67 13.06
N VAL A 364 6.84 -13.52 14.26
CA VAL A 364 7.63 -13.30 15.49
C VAL A 364 8.17 -14.60 16.08
N PHE A 365 7.46 -15.72 15.93
CA PHE A 365 7.79 -16.97 16.63
C PHE A 365 8.31 -18.09 15.74
N PHE A 366 7.95 -18.12 14.46
CA PHE A 366 8.16 -19.31 13.62
C PHE A 366 9.03 -19.06 12.39
N TYR A 367 9.10 -17.82 11.88
CA TYR A 367 9.80 -17.51 10.65
C TYR A 367 10.70 -16.28 10.77
N ASN A 368 11.62 -16.13 9.80
CA ASN A 368 12.38 -14.90 9.65
C ASN A 368 11.49 -13.81 9.03
N PHE A 369 11.33 -12.70 9.73
CA PHE A 369 10.49 -11.59 9.28
C PHE A 369 10.91 -11.05 7.90
N MET A 370 12.22 -10.85 7.66
CA MET A 370 12.71 -10.25 6.41
C MET A 370 12.41 -11.15 5.21
N SER A 371 12.48 -12.48 5.38
CA SER A 371 12.09 -13.43 4.34
C SER A 371 10.59 -13.35 4.02
N LEU A 372 9.74 -13.38 5.04
CA LEU A 372 8.29 -13.21 4.85
C LEU A 372 7.93 -11.86 4.26
N TYR A 373 8.67 -10.81 4.65
CA TYR A 373 8.46 -9.48 4.12
C TYR A 373 8.83 -9.39 2.63
N ALA A 374 9.95 -9.99 2.23
CA ALA A 374 10.33 -10.08 0.81
C ALA A 374 9.27 -10.85 -0.02
N GLU A 375 8.71 -11.95 0.51
CA GLU A 375 7.58 -12.66 -0.12
C GLU A 375 6.35 -11.77 -0.24
N TRP A 376 6.03 -11.02 0.80
CA TRP A 376 4.91 -10.08 0.78
C TRP A 376 5.07 -9.01 -0.32
N LEU A 377 6.27 -8.47 -0.48
CA LEU A 377 6.58 -7.52 -1.55
C LEU A 377 6.48 -8.16 -2.94
N SER A 378 6.98 -9.39 -3.12
CA SER A 378 6.86 -10.14 -4.36
C SER A 378 5.39 -10.41 -4.72
N LEU A 379 4.57 -10.86 -3.75
CA LEU A 379 3.14 -11.06 -3.93
C LEU A 379 2.42 -9.76 -4.31
N THR A 380 2.83 -8.64 -3.71
CA THR A 380 2.34 -7.31 -4.05
C THR A 380 2.59 -6.98 -5.52
N LEU A 381 3.80 -7.24 -6.05
CA LEU A 381 4.11 -7.04 -7.47
C LEU A 381 3.26 -7.92 -8.38
N ILE A 382 3.15 -9.22 -8.06
CA ILE A 382 2.39 -10.21 -8.85
C ILE A 382 0.93 -9.80 -9.00
N LEU A 383 0.33 -9.22 -7.96
CA LEU A 383 -1.10 -8.88 -7.94
C LEU A 383 -1.38 -7.44 -8.37
N LEU A 384 -0.58 -6.46 -7.92
CA LEU A 384 -0.87 -5.05 -8.16
C LEU A 384 -0.29 -4.52 -9.48
N CYS A 385 0.81 -5.05 -9.99
CA CYS A 385 1.33 -4.62 -11.30
C CYS A 385 0.35 -4.89 -12.45
N PRO A 386 -0.25 -6.09 -12.59
CA PRO A 386 -1.31 -6.33 -13.58
C PRO A 386 -2.52 -5.42 -13.39
N TRP A 387 -2.93 -5.19 -12.15
CA TRP A 387 -4.05 -4.27 -11.86
C TRP A 387 -3.71 -2.83 -12.27
N GLY A 388 -2.56 -2.32 -11.85
CA GLY A 388 -2.09 -0.98 -12.23
C GLY A 388 -1.99 -0.79 -13.74
N ALA A 389 -1.49 -1.81 -14.46
CA ALA A 389 -1.42 -1.79 -15.92
C ALA A 389 -2.80 -1.65 -16.57
N ILE A 390 -3.79 -2.40 -16.10
CA ILE A 390 -5.17 -2.29 -16.60
C ILE A 390 -5.72 -0.88 -16.35
N LEU A 391 -5.55 -0.33 -15.15
CA LEU A 391 -6.00 1.03 -14.83
C LEU A 391 -5.38 2.07 -15.76
N LEU A 392 -4.05 2.04 -15.92
CA LEU A 392 -3.34 3.03 -16.73
C LEU A 392 -3.72 2.96 -18.21
N VAL A 393 -3.84 1.73 -18.75
CA VAL A 393 -4.24 1.55 -20.14
C VAL A 393 -5.71 1.89 -20.36
N ASP A 394 -6.60 1.57 -19.41
CA ASP A 394 -8.02 1.96 -19.46
C ASP A 394 -8.17 3.49 -19.45
N TRP A 395 -7.40 4.19 -18.58
CA TRP A 395 -7.33 5.64 -18.59
C TRP A 395 -6.91 6.21 -19.93
N TYR A 396 -5.84 5.67 -20.50
CA TYR A 396 -5.33 6.10 -21.80
C TYR A 396 -6.36 5.92 -22.92
N LEU A 397 -6.99 4.75 -22.99
CA LEU A 397 -7.98 4.42 -24.02
C LEU A 397 -9.25 5.26 -23.90
N ARG A 398 -9.70 5.54 -22.67
CA ARG A 398 -10.89 6.40 -22.41
C ARG A 398 -10.55 7.89 -22.40
N ARG A 399 -9.28 8.25 -22.54
CA ARG A 399 -8.81 9.65 -22.47
C ARG A 399 -9.22 10.34 -21.17
N GLY A 400 -9.26 9.60 -20.05
CA GLY A 400 -9.68 10.10 -18.74
C GLY A 400 -11.16 10.47 -18.63
N SER A 401 -12.00 10.03 -19.56
CA SER A 401 -13.45 10.28 -19.54
C SER A 401 -14.16 9.08 -18.89
N TYR A 402 -14.78 9.32 -17.74
CA TYR A 402 -15.55 8.34 -16.97
C TYR A 402 -16.90 8.92 -16.55
N ASP A 403 -17.95 8.11 -16.66
CA ASP A 403 -19.25 8.38 -16.06
C ASP A 403 -19.23 7.94 -14.59
N ALA A 404 -19.04 8.89 -13.68
CA ALA A 404 -18.97 8.63 -12.26
C ALA A 404 -20.26 7.98 -11.69
N GLN A 405 -21.44 8.38 -12.22
CA GLN A 405 -22.71 7.81 -11.79
C GLN A 405 -22.88 6.37 -12.26
N ALA A 406 -22.39 6.07 -13.47
CA ALA A 406 -22.47 4.71 -14.01
C ALA A 406 -21.60 3.71 -13.24
N LEU A 407 -20.54 4.16 -12.54
CA LEU A 407 -19.73 3.31 -11.65
C LEU A 407 -20.54 2.76 -10.45
N HIS A 408 -21.70 3.34 -10.16
CA HIS A 408 -22.61 2.93 -9.08
C HIS A 408 -23.94 2.36 -9.58
N ARG A 409 -24.17 2.35 -10.92
CA ARG A 409 -25.44 1.94 -11.51
C ARG A 409 -25.49 0.45 -11.75
N TRP A 410 -26.13 -0.26 -10.86
CA TRP A 410 -26.29 -1.70 -10.91
C TRP A 410 -27.42 -2.09 -11.90
N GLY A 411 -27.21 -3.17 -12.63
CA GLY A 411 -28.20 -3.73 -13.56
C GLY A 411 -28.21 -3.08 -14.94
N SER A 412 -27.53 -1.93 -15.14
CA SER A 412 -27.54 -1.19 -16.43
C SER A 412 -26.33 -0.26 -16.54
N GLY A 413 -26.15 0.33 -17.73
CA GLY A 413 -25.13 1.34 -17.99
C GLY A 413 -23.86 0.79 -18.66
N PRO A 414 -22.92 1.69 -19.03
CA PRO A 414 -21.75 1.35 -19.85
C PRO A 414 -20.76 0.40 -19.13
N TYR A 415 -20.76 0.33 -17.80
CA TYR A 415 -19.85 -0.53 -17.02
C TYR A 415 -20.55 -1.80 -16.48
N TRP A 416 -21.82 -2.03 -16.84
CA TRP A 416 -22.52 -3.25 -16.43
C TRP A 416 -22.04 -4.48 -17.18
N TYR A 417 -21.62 -4.34 -18.44
CA TYR A 417 -21.17 -5.44 -19.30
C TYR A 417 -22.09 -6.67 -19.27
N ARG A 418 -21.55 -7.89 -19.32
CA ARG A 418 -22.36 -9.12 -19.25
C ARG A 418 -22.59 -9.51 -17.80
N SER A 419 -23.79 -9.26 -17.28
CA SER A 419 -24.17 -9.53 -15.88
C SER A 419 -23.25 -8.87 -14.85
N GLY A 420 -22.79 -7.68 -15.15
CA GLY A 420 -21.88 -6.91 -14.29
C GLY A 420 -20.41 -7.31 -14.41
N ILE A 421 -20.03 -8.19 -15.35
CA ILE A 421 -18.66 -8.72 -15.47
C ILE A 421 -18.11 -8.44 -16.88
N ASN A 422 -16.93 -7.84 -16.92
CA ASN A 422 -16.09 -7.78 -18.12
C ASN A 422 -15.14 -8.97 -18.15
N TRP A 423 -15.62 -10.11 -18.68
CA TRP A 423 -14.87 -11.36 -18.74
C TRP A 423 -13.51 -11.24 -19.46
N PRO A 424 -13.39 -10.52 -20.60
CA PRO A 424 -12.11 -10.29 -21.24
C PRO A 424 -11.09 -9.60 -20.32
N THR A 425 -11.51 -8.60 -19.54
CA THR A 425 -10.63 -7.92 -18.59
C THR A 425 -10.19 -8.85 -17.47
N LEU A 426 -11.09 -9.65 -16.92
CA LEU A 426 -10.73 -10.65 -15.91
C LEU A 426 -9.74 -11.67 -16.44
N ALA A 427 -9.93 -12.14 -17.69
CA ALA A 427 -8.98 -13.06 -18.33
C ALA A 427 -7.61 -12.42 -18.53
N VAL A 428 -7.55 -11.15 -18.94
CA VAL A 428 -6.29 -10.39 -19.06
C VAL A 428 -5.63 -10.22 -17.70
N TYR A 429 -6.37 -9.88 -16.65
CA TYR A 429 -5.84 -9.77 -15.29
C TYR A 429 -5.24 -11.10 -14.82
N ALA A 430 -5.99 -12.20 -14.96
CA ALA A 430 -5.52 -13.53 -14.59
C ALA A 430 -4.26 -13.93 -15.38
N ALA A 431 -4.24 -13.69 -16.70
CA ALA A 431 -3.06 -13.94 -17.53
C ALA A 431 -1.85 -13.11 -17.10
N GLY A 432 -2.07 -11.85 -16.72
CA GLY A 432 -1.04 -10.96 -16.20
C GLY A 432 -0.46 -11.44 -14.86
N VAL A 433 -1.32 -11.87 -13.94
CA VAL A 433 -0.91 -12.48 -12.65
C VAL A 433 -0.08 -13.75 -12.89
N VAL A 434 -0.54 -14.64 -13.78
CA VAL A 434 0.22 -15.86 -14.15
C VAL A 434 1.56 -15.52 -14.78
N ALA A 435 1.59 -14.53 -15.69
CA ALA A 435 2.83 -14.10 -16.33
C ALA A 435 3.82 -13.47 -15.34
N ALA A 436 3.33 -12.68 -14.38
CA ALA A 436 4.17 -12.11 -13.32
C ALA A 436 4.72 -13.21 -12.39
N PHE A 437 3.85 -14.13 -11.96
CA PHE A 437 4.24 -15.26 -11.10
C PHE A 437 5.26 -16.19 -11.78
N ALA A 438 5.11 -16.42 -13.08
CA ALA A 438 6.01 -17.30 -13.86
C ALA A 438 7.46 -16.81 -13.91
N VAL A 439 7.72 -15.52 -13.67
CA VAL A 439 9.07 -14.92 -13.69
C VAL A 439 9.46 -14.28 -12.35
N ALA A 440 8.68 -14.55 -11.29
CA ALA A 440 8.95 -14.06 -9.95
C ALA A 440 10.12 -14.79 -9.30
N ASN A 441 10.87 -14.06 -8.48
CA ASN A 441 11.90 -14.59 -7.60
C ASN A 441 11.91 -13.83 -6.28
N SER A 442 11.93 -14.57 -5.18
CA SER A 442 11.98 -14.03 -3.83
C SER A 442 12.75 -14.97 -2.89
N THR A 443 12.71 -14.74 -1.59
CA THR A 443 13.48 -15.52 -0.62
C THR A 443 12.92 -16.93 -0.35
N LEU A 444 11.61 -17.12 -0.49
CA LEU A 444 10.95 -18.42 -0.23
C LEU A 444 10.49 -19.11 -1.51
N TRP A 445 10.31 -18.35 -2.58
CA TRP A 445 9.87 -18.86 -3.88
C TRP A 445 10.71 -18.27 -5.01
N ALA A 446 11.25 -19.16 -5.82
CA ALA A 446 11.94 -18.78 -7.07
C ALA A 446 11.37 -19.61 -8.23
N SER A 447 10.85 -18.93 -9.27
CA SER A 447 10.31 -19.62 -10.42
C SER A 447 11.42 -20.35 -11.18
N PRO A 448 11.14 -21.52 -11.82
CA PRO A 448 12.11 -22.19 -12.67
C PRO A 448 12.58 -21.34 -13.86
N ILE A 449 11.74 -20.43 -14.36
CA ILE A 449 12.11 -19.50 -15.44
C ILE A 449 13.13 -18.50 -14.92
N SER A 450 12.87 -17.88 -13.76
CA SER A 450 13.81 -16.95 -13.15
C SER A 450 15.16 -17.59 -12.89
N THR A 451 15.19 -18.74 -12.25
CA THR A 451 16.43 -19.38 -11.82
C THR A 451 17.25 -19.96 -12.97
N ARG A 452 16.59 -20.57 -13.99
CA ARG A 452 17.30 -21.28 -15.07
C ARG A 452 17.60 -20.40 -16.29
N LEU A 453 16.70 -19.43 -16.58
CA LEU A 453 16.79 -18.64 -17.82
C LEU A 453 17.16 -17.19 -17.60
N LEU A 454 16.82 -16.62 -16.43
CA LEU A 454 16.93 -15.19 -16.17
C LEU A 454 18.02 -14.83 -15.14
N GLY A 455 18.91 -15.80 -14.81
CA GLY A 455 20.01 -15.56 -13.88
C GLY A 455 19.56 -15.17 -12.46
N GLY A 456 18.38 -15.65 -12.02
CA GLY A 456 17.81 -15.35 -10.74
C GLY A 456 17.14 -13.97 -10.66
N ALA A 457 16.91 -13.29 -11.78
CA ALA A 457 16.21 -12.00 -11.80
C ALA A 457 14.72 -12.16 -11.40
N ASP A 458 14.20 -11.21 -10.63
CA ASP A 458 12.76 -11.02 -10.51
C ASP A 458 12.28 -10.06 -11.61
N LEU A 459 11.51 -10.58 -12.55
CA LEU A 459 10.88 -9.80 -13.61
C LEU A 459 9.37 -9.67 -13.45
N SER A 460 8.82 -9.99 -12.29
CA SER A 460 7.38 -9.93 -11.99
C SER A 460 6.78 -8.54 -12.23
N LEU A 461 7.50 -7.49 -11.84
CA LEU A 461 7.08 -6.10 -12.08
C LEU A 461 6.96 -5.79 -13.58
N PHE A 462 7.96 -6.15 -14.38
CA PHE A 462 7.98 -5.86 -15.83
C PHE A 462 6.93 -6.70 -16.56
N SER A 463 6.86 -7.99 -16.26
CA SER A 463 5.86 -8.89 -16.82
C SER A 463 4.45 -8.44 -16.44
N GLY A 464 4.21 -8.13 -15.17
CA GLY A 464 2.92 -7.66 -14.68
C GLY A 464 2.46 -6.37 -15.37
N LEU A 465 3.34 -5.39 -15.53
CA LEU A 465 2.99 -4.11 -16.17
C LEU A 465 2.89 -4.23 -17.69
N ILE A 466 3.93 -4.80 -18.35
CA ILE A 466 4.06 -4.75 -19.80
C ILE A 466 3.13 -5.77 -20.47
N VAL A 467 3.20 -7.03 -20.04
CA VAL A 467 2.38 -8.09 -20.66
C VAL A 467 0.90 -7.79 -20.46
N THR A 468 0.49 -7.44 -19.23
CA THR A 468 -0.90 -7.11 -18.94
C THR A 468 -1.35 -5.87 -19.68
N GLY A 469 -0.52 -4.82 -19.70
CA GLY A 469 -0.83 -3.57 -20.40
C GLY A 469 -1.05 -3.80 -21.89
N LEU A 470 -0.18 -4.56 -22.55
CA LEU A 470 -0.30 -4.91 -23.96
C LEU A 470 -1.55 -5.76 -24.23
N LEU A 471 -1.79 -6.80 -23.45
CA LEU A 471 -2.98 -7.65 -23.58
C LEU A 471 -4.25 -6.83 -23.40
N TYR A 472 -4.29 -5.97 -22.37
CA TYR A 472 -5.45 -5.12 -22.12
C TYR A 472 -5.66 -4.12 -23.24
N TYR A 473 -4.61 -3.49 -23.75
CA TYR A 473 -4.69 -2.56 -24.89
C TYR A 473 -5.32 -3.23 -26.12
N LEU A 474 -4.90 -4.45 -26.45
CA LEU A 474 -5.42 -5.20 -27.60
C LEU A 474 -6.89 -5.62 -27.42
N VAL A 475 -7.28 -5.98 -26.23
CA VAL A 475 -8.65 -6.45 -25.91
C VAL A 475 -9.60 -5.28 -25.72
N ALA A 476 -9.25 -4.32 -24.85
CA ALA A 476 -10.13 -3.21 -24.48
C ALA A 476 -10.19 -2.13 -25.57
N GLY A 477 -9.11 -1.93 -26.34
CA GLY A 477 -9.11 -0.98 -27.45
C GLY A 477 -10.21 -1.26 -28.46
N ARG A 478 -10.45 -2.55 -28.78
CA ARG A 478 -11.55 -2.96 -29.66
C ARG A 478 -12.94 -2.74 -29.03
N GLN A 479 -13.08 -3.01 -27.74
CA GLN A 479 -14.34 -2.84 -27.01
C GLN A 479 -14.74 -1.37 -26.87
N ILE A 480 -13.78 -0.51 -26.50
CA ILE A 480 -14.02 0.93 -26.31
C ILE A 480 -14.30 1.61 -27.65
N ALA A 481 -13.57 1.28 -28.72
CA ALA A 481 -13.83 1.78 -30.05
C ALA A 481 -15.23 1.36 -30.58
N ALA A 482 -15.64 0.11 -30.35
CA ALA A 482 -16.97 -0.36 -30.73
C ALA A 482 -18.09 0.31 -29.92
N ALA A 483 -17.85 0.66 -28.66
CA ALA A 483 -18.81 1.40 -27.83
C ALA A 483 -18.94 2.85 -28.31
N ALA A 484 -17.84 3.51 -28.64
CA ALA A 484 -17.82 4.88 -29.17
C ALA A 484 -18.50 5.00 -30.55
N ALA A 485 -18.45 3.95 -31.38
CA ALA A 485 -19.12 3.91 -32.68
C ALA A 485 -20.66 3.73 -32.59
N LYS A 486 -21.18 3.33 -31.43
CA LYS A 486 -22.61 3.11 -31.16
C LYS A 486 -23.27 4.26 -30.40
N ALA A 487 -22.47 5.18 -29.85
CA ALA A 487 -22.91 6.38 -29.15
C ALA A 487 -22.95 7.58 -30.08
#